data_80077c8fea2baf019a224b340df544fa
#
_entry.id   80077c8fea2baf019a224b340df544fa
#
_cell.length_a   1.000
_cell.length_b   1.000
_cell.length_c   1.000
_cell.angle_alpha   90.00
_cell.angle_beta   90.00
_cell.angle_gamma   90.00
#
_symmetry.space_group_name_H-M   'P 1'
#
loop_
_entity.id
_entity.type
_entity.pdbx_description
1 polymer ?
#
loop_
_entity_poly.entity_id
_entity_poly.type
_entity_poly.pdbx_seq_one_letter_code
_entity_poly.pdbx_strand_id
1 'polypeptide(L)'
;MMHFKRFTQAASVAALSFAFISGALAQETVNIGYTGPLSGGAALYGRNTLVGLEMAAKEINDAGGFEVAGKKYKFNIVALDDKYSPSEAAVNAKRLKAQNNVPMVFTPHSGGAFAIQAFNEQDNFILGAYTSVPNMTERGNKLTLRIPPSFAGYVQPFISVQMKTFGKKLAMAGGDHDYAKAWAQLFGPAWTKAGGQIVAENPMSYNKDTDFYSGVSRVLAANPDVLFIGGASEPTALVAKQARELGFKGGFAVMDQAKLDEMAAVTGGMDMLEGAVGVLPLIYDKRPGTENFIAKFKKLYDRNPGTEASYHYSTLNAVAEAMKLAGTVSDPKAIHARLSEAYGKLPPEKNPARITSVDERGGTNANIVVGVVKGGKVETVEAASLGQ
;
A
#
# COMPACT_ATOMS: atom_id res chain seq x y z
N MET A 1 -83.39 -60.10 19.00
CA MET A 1 -82.33 -59.38 19.72
C MET A 1 -81.32 -58.83 18.72
N MET A 2 -81.39 -57.56 18.41
CA MET A 2 -80.57 -56.93 17.36
C MET A 2 -79.36 -56.25 17.98
N HIS A 3 -78.16 -56.57 17.50
CA HIS A 3 -76.93 -55.87 17.84
C HIS A 3 -76.64 -54.81 16.77
N PHE A 4 -76.68 -53.56 17.16
CA PHE A 4 -76.18 -52.43 16.36
C PHE A 4 -74.65 -52.31 16.48
N LYS A 5 -73.89 -52.45 15.37
CA LYS A 5 -72.50 -52.09 15.25
C LYS A 5 -72.40 -50.64 14.77
N ARG A 6 -71.82 -49.78 15.57
CA ARG A 6 -71.39 -48.44 15.18
C ARG A 6 -70.07 -48.44 14.42
N PHE A 7 -70.10 -47.95 13.19
CA PHE A 7 -68.86 -47.65 12.45
C PHE A 7 -68.38 -46.27 12.85
N THR A 8 -67.16 -46.19 13.36
CA THR A 8 -66.41 -44.94 13.57
C THR A 8 -65.49 -44.73 12.39
N GLN A 9 -65.76 -43.71 11.59
CA GLN A 9 -64.84 -43.25 10.55
C GLN A 9 -63.71 -42.41 11.19
N ALA A 10 -62.45 -42.88 11.03
CA ALA A 10 -61.26 -42.15 11.37
C ALA A 10 -60.87 -41.29 10.16
N ALA A 11 -61.00 -39.98 10.27
CA ALA A 11 -60.50 -39.02 9.30
C ALA A 11 -58.99 -38.79 9.53
N SER A 12 -58.14 -39.29 8.61
CA SER A 12 -56.71 -39.03 8.60
C SER A 12 -56.43 -37.67 7.98
N VAL A 13 -56.03 -36.72 8.82
CA VAL A 13 -55.51 -35.40 8.37
C VAL A 13 -54.04 -35.60 8.01
N ALA A 14 -53.73 -35.62 6.72
CA ALA A 14 -52.35 -35.57 6.20
C ALA A 14 -51.83 -34.13 6.29
N ALA A 15 -51.05 -33.82 7.32
CA ALA A 15 -50.30 -32.56 7.39
C ALA A 15 -49.13 -32.60 6.41
N LEU A 16 -49.23 -31.89 5.27
CA LEU A 16 -48.09 -31.57 4.39
C LEU A 16 -47.17 -30.63 5.12
N SER A 17 -46.08 -31.16 5.68
CA SER A 17 -44.96 -30.37 6.17
C SER A 17 -44.17 -29.87 4.95
N PHE A 18 -44.38 -28.62 4.55
CA PHE A 18 -43.48 -27.92 3.64
C PHE A 18 -42.16 -27.66 4.41
N ALA A 19 -41.19 -28.55 4.24
CA ALA A 19 -39.82 -28.28 4.63
C ALA A 19 -39.27 -27.20 3.69
N PHE A 20 -39.23 -25.94 4.16
CA PHE A 20 -38.39 -24.92 3.53
C PHE A 20 -36.94 -25.40 3.64
N ILE A 21 -36.45 -26.06 2.58
CA ILE A 21 -35.02 -26.22 2.39
C ILE A 21 -34.47 -24.83 2.12
N SER A 22 -34.10 -24.13 3.18
CA SER A 22 -33.20 -22.98 3.08
C SER A 22 -31.89 -23.53 2.55
N GLY A 23 -31.76 -23.59 1.24
CA GLY A 23 -30.48 -23.89 0.61
C GLY A 23 -29.51 -22.84 1.13
N ALA A 24 -28.65 -23.23 2.06
CA ALA A 24 -27.48 -22.46 2.39
C ALA A 24 -26.71 -22.32 1.07
N LEU A 25 -26.86 -21.17 0.39
CA LEU A 25 -26.07 -20.86 -0.80
C LEU A 25 -24.61 -20.98 -0.38
N ALA A 26 -23.95 -22.03 -0.84
CA ALA A 26 -22.54 -22.24 -0.58
C ALA A 26 -21.79 -20.96 -0.97
N GLN A 27 -21.15 -20.34 0.00
CA GLN A 27 -20.42 -19.12 -0.21
C GLN A 27 -19.17 -19.42 -1.04
N GLU A 28 -19.10 -18.89 -2.26
CA GLU A 28 -17.97 -19.06 -3.15
C GLU A 28 -16.77 -18.23 -2.67
N THR A 29 -15.55 -18.68 -3.00
CA THR A 29 -14.32 -18.00 -2.61
C THR A 29 -13.67 -17.33 -3.81
N VAL A 30 -13.31 -16.05 -3.67
CA VAL A 30 -12.49 -15.31 -4.62
C VAL A 30 -11.08 -15.23 -4.05
N ASN A 31 -10.12 -15.84 -4.74
CA ASN A 31 -8.71 -15.73 -4.37
C ASN A 31 -8.15 -14.40 -4.87
N ILE A 32 -7.45 -13.68 -3.99
CA ILE A 32 -6.67 -12.48 -4.31
C ILE A 32 -5.21 -12.80 -4.09
N GLY A 33 -4.38 -12.58 -5.11
CA GLY A 33 -2.96 -12.85 -5.05
C GLY A 33 -2.17 -11.71 -4.40
N TYR A 34 -1.14 -12.08 -3.67
CA TYR A 34 -0.13 -11.16 -3.14
C TYR A 34 1.27 -11.75 -3.39
N THR A 35 2.20 -10.94 -3.88
CA THR A 35 3.64 -11.22 -3.90
C THR A 35 4.38 -10.00 -3.39
N GLY A 36 5.21 -10.18 -2.37
CA GLY A 36 5.95 -9.09 -1.73
C GLY A 36 6.99 -9.61 -0.75
N PRO A 37 7.87 -8.75 -0.22
CA PRO A 37 8.92 -9.14 0.70
C PRO A 37 8.35 -9.51 2.06
N LEU A 38 8.34 -10.79 2.39
CA LEU A 38 7.92 -11.29 3.70
C LEU A 38 9.12 -11.71 4.56
N SER A 39 10.32 -11.64 4.01
CA SER A 39 11.60 -11.89 4.66
C SER A 39 12.64 -10.80 4.30
N GLY A 40 13.78 -10.74 5.02
CA GLY A 40 14.85 -9.75 4.82
C GLY A 40 14.51 -8.34 5.34
N GLY A 41 15.33 -7.35 4.99
CA GLY A 41 15.24 -5.96 5.48
C GLY A 41 13.96 -5.21 5.11
N ALA A 42 13.24 -5.64 4.07
CA ALA A 42 11.94 -5.07 3.69
C ALA A 42 10.73 -5.85 4.24
N ALA A 43 10.95 -6.83 5.13
CA ALA A 43 9.89 -7.69 5.61
C ALA A 43 8.78 -6.96 6.38
N LEU A 44 9.11 -5.95 7.17
CA LEU A 44 8.11 -5.14 7.87
C LEU A 44 7.19 -4.43 6.87
N TYR A 45 7.77 -3.82 5.84
CA TYR A 45 7.04 -3.17 4.76
C TYR A 45 6.10 -4.15 4.03
N GLY A 46 6.61 -5.32 3.61
CA GLY A 46 5.79 -6.35 2.98
C GLY A 46 4.68 -6.88 3.88
N ARG A 47 4.97 -7.13 5.16
CA ARG A 47 3.93 -7.54 6.13
C ARG A 47 2.87 -6.47 6.36
N ASN A 48 3.22 -5.18 6.40
CA ASN A 48 2.25 -4.10 6.55
C ASN A 48 1.28 -4.06 5.37
N THR A 49 1.77 -4.24 4.14
CA THR A 49 0.91 -4.29 2.95
C THR A 49 -0.03 -5.49 2.97
N LEU A 50 0.51 -6.68 3.26
CA LEU A 50 -0.28 -7.92 3.34
C LEU A 50 -1.38 -7.84 4.41
N VAL A 51 -1.03 -7.40 5.61
CA VAL A 51 -1.97 -7.28 6.74
C VAL A 51 -3.13 -6.34 6.42
N GLY A 52 -2.91 -5.29 5.62
CA GLY A 52 -3.99 -4.43 5.13
C GLY A 52 -5.02 -5.18 4.31
N LEU A 53 -4.58 -6.07 3.40
CA LEU A 53 -5.47 -6.95 2.62
C LEU A 53 -6.18 -7.96 3.51
N GLU A 54 -5.45 -8.64 4.41
CA GLU A 54 -6.01 -9.65 5.31
C GLU A 54 -7.07 -9.07 6.25
N MET A 55 -6.84 -7.86 6.78
CA MET A 55 -7.81 -7.15 7.63
C MET A 55 -9.10 -6.83 6.88
N ALA A 56 -9.00 -6.30 5.65
CA ALA A 56 -10.16 -6.03 4.82
C ALA A 56 -10.91 -7.31 4.45
N ALA A 57 -10.20 -8.35 4.03
CA ALA A 57 -10.78 -9.66 3.72
C ALA A 57 -11.51 -10.26 4.93
N LYS A 58 -10.87 -10.22 6.12
CA LYS A 58 -11.47 -10.70 7.36
C LYS A 58 -12.76 -9.93 7.69
N GLU A 59 -12.76 -8.60 7.67
CA GLU A 59 -13.97 -7.80 7.97
C GLU A 59 -15.10 -8.07 6.98
N ILE A 60 -14.79 -8.19 5.68
CA ILE A 60 -15.79 -8.52 4.65
C ILE A 60 -16.34 -9.92 4.89
N ASN A 61 -15.49 -10.90 5.18
CA ASN A 61 -15.87 -12.28 5.39
C ASN A 61 -16.71 -12.46 6.67
N ASP A 62 -16.32 -11.80 7.77
CA ASP A 62 -17.04 -11.84 9.05
C ASP A 62 -18.43 -11.19 8.95
N ALA A 63 -18.58 -10.18 8.08
CA ALA A 63 -19.88 -9.58 7.76
C ALA A 63 -20.78 -10.47 6.87
N GLY A 64 -20.37 -11.69 6.56
CA GLY A 64 -21.10 -12.64 5.70
C GLY A 64 -20.70 -12.58 4.23
N GLY A 65 -19.57 -11.94 3.89
CA GLY A 65 -19.06 -11.79 2.53
C GLY A 65 -19.71 -10.63 1.77
N PHE A 66 -19.61 -10.67 0.45
CA PHE A 66 -20.21 -9.69 -0.47
C PHE A 66 -21.00 -10.40 -1.57
N GLU A 67 -22.01 -9.71 -2.10
CA GLU A 67 -22.90 -10.28 -3.10
C GLU A 67 -22.59 -9.72 -4.50
N VAL A 68 -22.50 -10.58 -5.49
CA VAL A 68 -22.34 -10.24 -6.91
C VAL A 68 -23.30 -11.11 -7.72
N ALA A 69 -24.18 -10.49 -8.51
CA ALA A 69 -25.15 -11.17 -9.37
C ALA A 69 -25.97 -12.28 -8.64
N GLY A 70 -26.40 -11.99 -7.39
CA GLY A 70 -27.23 -12.92 -6.60
C GLY A 70 -26.45 -14.05 -5.90
N LYS A 71 -25.12 -14.08 -6.00
CA LYS A 71 -24.25 -15.05 -5.32
C LYS A 71 -23.42 -14.38 -4.24
N LYS A 72 -23.19 -15.10 -3.13
CA LYS A 72 -22.32 -14.63 -2.03
C LYS A 72 -20.89 -15.14 -2.16
N TYR A 73 -19.93 -14.22 -1.95
CA TYR A 73 -18.51 -14.49 -2.06
C TYR A 73 -17.75 -14.10 -0.79
N LYS A 74 -16.65 -14.80 -0.54
CA LYS A 74 -15.61 -14.45 0.44
C LYS A 74 -14.28 -14.25 -0.24
N PHE A 75 -13.41 -13.43 0.34
CA PHE A 75 -12.03 -13.33 -0.09
C PHE A 75 -11.14 -14.35 0.61
N ASN A 76 -10.18 -14.88 -0.14
CA ASN A 76 -9.03 -15.60 0.38
C ASN A 76 -7.75 -14.96 -0.15
N ILE A 77 -6.85 -14.53 0.72
CA ILE A 77 -5.58 -13.93 0.34
C ILE A 77 -4.52 -15.01 0.21
N VAL A 78 -3.94 -15.15 -0.99
CA VAL A 78 -2.86 -16.10 -1.26
C VAL A 78 -1.56 -15.33 -1.39
N ALA A 79 -0.70 -15.43 -0.36
CA ALA A 79 0.52 -14.66 -0.25
C ALA A 79 1.77 -15.51 -0.52
N LEU A 80 2.71 -14.97 -1.29
CA LEU A 80 4.00 -15.55 -1.60
C LEU A 80 5.12 -14.53 -1.33
N ASP A 81 6.21 -15.00 -0.70
CA ASP A 81 7.41 -14.19 -0.47
C ASP A 81 8.22 -14.07 -1.76
N ASP A 82 8.53 -12.84 -2.19
CA ASP A 82 9.43 -12.58 -3.32
C ASP A 82 10.80 -12.04 -2.90
N LYS A 83 11.05 -11.87 -1.61
CA LYS A 83 12.30 -11.37 -1.05
C LYS A 83 12.76 -10.04 -1.65
N TYR A 84 11.80 -9.20 -2.09
CA TYR A 84 12.04 -7.96 -2.82
C TYR A 84 12.71 -8.15 -4.21
N SER A 85 12.60 -9.34 -4.79
CA SER A 85 13.20 -9.69 -6.10
C SER A 85 12.18 -9.53 -7.22
N PRO A 86 12.45 -8.71 -8.27
CA PRO A 86 11.56 -8.58 -9.41
C PRO A 86 11.30 -9.91 -10.15
N SER A 87 12.31 -10.76 -10.26
CA SER A 87 12.17 -12.06 -10.92
C SER A 87 11.28 -13.01 -10.12
N GLU A 88 11.45 -13.07 -8.80
CA GLU A 88 10.60 -13.89 -7.93
C GLU A 88 9.15 -13.36 -7.93
N ALA A 89 8.95 -12.05 -7.91
CA ALA A 89 7.62 -11.45 -8.02
C ALA A 89 6.90 -11.88 -9.31
N ALA A 90 7.59 -11.90 -10.45
CA ALA A 90 7.04 -12.35 -11.72
C ALA A 90 6.69 -13.85 -11.71
N VAL A 91 7.57 -14.70 -11.15
CA VAL A 91 7.31 -16.14 -10.98
C VAL A 91 6.11 -16.38 -10.08
N ASN A 92 6.05 -15.69 -8.94
CA ASN A 92 4.96 -15.78 -7.99
C ASN A 92 3.62 -15.35 -8.63
N ALA A 93 3.58 -14.24 -9.38
CA ALA A 93 2.37 -13.77 -10.04
C ALA A 93 1.83 -14.78 -11.06
N LYS A 94 2.70 -15.38 -11.87
CA LYS A 94 2.32 -16.47 -12.79
C LYS A 94 1.77 -17.68 -12.05
N ARG A 95 2.42 -18.06 -10.95
CA ARG A 95 1.95 -19.18 -10.10
C ARG A 95 0.58 -18.89 -9.48
N LEU A 96 0.38 -17.69 -8.93
CA LEU A 96 -0.90 -17.25 -8.35
C LEU A 96 -2.01 -17.29 -9.40
N LYS A 97 -1.74 -16.82 -10.63
CA LYS A 97 -2.72 -16.87 -11.70
C LYS A 97 -3.03 -18.31 -12.14
N ALA A 98 -2.01 -19.13 -12.36
CA ALA A 98 -2.18 -20.49 -12.87
C ALA A 98 -2.81 -21.45 -11.85
N GLN A 99 -2.45 -21.35 -10.58
CA GLN A 99 -2.88 -22.31 -9.54
C GLN A 99 -4.10 -21.84 -8.74
N ASN A 100 -4.30 -20.53 -8.59
CA ASN A 100 -5.36 -19.97 -7.75
C ASN A 100 -6.39 -19.16 -8.54
N ASN A 101 -6.21 -19.01 -9.87
CA ASN A 101 -7.10 -18.28 -10.77
C ASN A 101 -7.48 -16.87 -10.26
N VAL A 102 -6.51 -16.15 -9.71
CA VAL A 102 -6.71 -14.83 -9.13
C VAL A 102 -7.11 -13.79 -10.20
N PRO A 103 -8.14 -12.96 -9.97
CA PRO A 103 -8.45 -11.84 -10.86
C PRO A 103 -7.50 -10.65 -10.64
N MET A 104 -6.79 -10.60 -9.53
CA MET A 104 -5.89 -9.54 -9.15
C MET A 104 -4.70 -10.07 -8.35
N VAL A 105 -3.51 -9.51 -8.61
CA VAL A 105 -2.28 -9.73 -7.86
C VAL A 105 -1.76 -8.40 -7.34
N PHE A 106 -1.55 -8.31 -6.03
CA PHE A 106 -0.89 -7.16 -5.38
C PHE A 106 0.62 -7.39 -5.28
N THR A 107 1.38 -6.31 -5.51
CA THR A 107 2.83 -6.29 -5.24
C THR A 107 3.25 -4.92 -4.70
N PRO A 108 4.07 -4.87 -3.62
CA PRO A 108 4.40 -3.61 -2.96
C PRO A 108 5.74 -2.99 -3.40
N HIS A 109 6.37 -3.44 -4.48
CA HIS A 109 7.63 -2.85 -4.95
C HIS A 109 7.69 -2.67 -6.46
N SER A 110 8.34 -1.57 -6.88
CA SER A 110 8.37 -1.12 -8.28
C SER A 110 8.97 -2.13 -9.23
N GLY A 111 10.10 -2.75 -8.86
CA GLY A 111 10.75 -3.76 -9.70
C GLY A 111 9.85 -4.95 -9.97
N GLY A 112 9.18 -5.48 -8.95
CA GLY A 112 8.19 -6.55 -9.09
C GLY A 112 6.98 -6.11 -9.92
N ALA A 113 6.47 -4.90 -9.67
CA ALA A 113 5.34 -4.36 -10.43
C ALA A 113 5.69 -4.22 -11.93
N PHE A 114 6.87 -3.70 -12.27
CA PHE A 114 7.30 -3.61 -13.66
C PHE A 114 7.49 -4.97 -14.33
N ALA A 115 8.04 -5.95 -13.59
CA ALA A 115 8.22 -7.31 -14.10
C ALA A 115 6.87 -7.99 -14.36
N ILE A 116 5.88 -7.82 -13.47
CA ILE A 116 4.53 -8.36 -13.64
C ILE A 116 3.76 -7.62 -14.74
N GLN A 117 3.92 -6.30 -14.85
CA GLN A 117 3.26 -5.47 -15.86
C GLN A 117 3.58 -5.90 -17.29
N ALA A 118 4.72 -6.57 -17.50
CA ALA A 118 5.11 -7.08 -18.83
C ALA A 118 4.17 -8.17 -19.38
N PHE A 119 3.35 -8.81 -18.53
CA PHE A 119 2.51 -9.94 -18.96
C PHE A 119 1.09 -9.97 -18.35
N ASN A 120 0.76 -9.14 -17.34
CA ASN A 120 -0.52 -9.24 -16.64
C ASN A 120 -1.75 -9.01 -17.56
N GLU A 121 -1.64 -8.15 -18.57
CA GLU A 121 -2.72 -7.97 -19.55
C GLU A 121 -2.94 -9.23 -20.40
N GLN A 122 -1.85 -9.85 -20.87
CA GLN A 122 -1.91 -11.10 -21.65
C GLN A 122 -2.49 -12.24 -20.80
N ASP A 123 -2.05 -12.33 -19.53
CA ASP A 123 -2.49 -13.38 -18.59
C ASP A 123 -3.84 -13.02 -17.93
N ASN A 124 -4.42 -11.88 -18.29
CA ASN A 124 -5.74 -11.40 -17.90
C ASN A 124 -5.95 -11.38 -16.37
N PHE A 125 -5.19 -10.53 -15.67
CA PHE A 125 -5.40 -10.19 -14.26
C PHE A 125 -4.99 -8.74 -13.97
N ILE A 126 -5.62 -8.13 -12.96
CA ILE A 126 -5.29 -6.77 -12.51
C ILE A 126 -3.99 -6.82 -11.71
N LEU A 127 -3.05 -5.95 -12.06
CA LEU A 127 -1.88 -5.67 -11.24
C LEU A 127 -2.20 -4.55 -10.26
N GLY A 128 -2.30 -4.86 -8.97
CA GLY A 128 -2.35 -3.89 -7.88
C GLY A 128 -0.94 -3.49 -7.47
N ALA A 129 -0.42 -2.45 -8.09
CA ALA A 129 0.95 -1.99 -7.89
C ALA A 129 1.01 -0.97 -6.75
N TYR A 130 1.49 -1.37 -5.56
CA TYR A 130 1.78 -0.41 -4.51
C TYR A 130 3.18 0.19 -4.73
N THR A 131 3.22 1.12 -5.65
CA THR A 131 4.38 1.94 -5.99
C THR A 131 3.91 3.33 -6.42
N SER A 132 4.56 4.36 -5.93
CA SER A 132 4.27 5.76 -6.28
C SER A 132 5.00 6.25 -7.52
N VAL A 133 5.74 5.37 -8.21
CA VAL A 133 6.50 5.72 -9.42
C VAL A 133 5.56 6.19 -10.54
N PRO A 134 5.74 7.42 -11.09
CA PRO A 134 4.83 7.97 -12.10
C PRO A 134 4.66 7.09 -13.34
N ASN A 135 5.77 6.58 -13.89
CA ASN A 135 5.75 5.82 -15.14
C ASN A 135 5.11 4.41 -15.02
N MET A 136 4.68 3.99 -13.81
CA MET A 136 3.91 2.76 -13.64
C MET A 136 2.61 2.79 -14.45
N THR A 137 2.00 3.96 -14.61
CA THR A 137 0.75 4.16 -15.36
C THR A 137 0.95 4.84 -16.72
N GLU A 138 2.19 5.05 -17.15
CA GLU A 138 2.51 5.74 -18.41
C GLU A 138 2.89 4.77 -19.55
N ARG A 139 2.94 3.47 -19.26
CA ARG A 139 3.32 2.42 -20.23
C ARG A 139 2.18 1.87 -21.08
N GLY A 140 0.96 2.40 -20.91
CA GLY A 140 -0.22 2.01 -21.69
C GLY A 140 -0.92 0.72 -21.24
N ASN A 141 -0.45 0.06 -20.18
CA ASN A 141 -1.09 -1.13 -19.62
C ASN A 141 -2.47 -0.80 -19.02
N LYS A 142 -3.52 -1.51 -19.46
CA LYS A 142 -4.93 -1.24 -19.11
C LYS A 142 -5.42 -2.01 -17.88
N LEU A 143 -4.62 -2.91 -17.33
CA LEU A 143 -4.93 -3.70 -16.14
C LEU A 143 -3.96 -3.44 -15.00
N THR A 144 -3.32 -2.26 -14.97
CA THR A 144 -2.52 -1.79 -13.84
C THR A 144 -3.33 -0.80 -13.01
N LEU A 145 -3.37 -1.02 -11.71
CA LEU A 145 -3.82 -0.06 -10.70
C LEU A 145 -2.59 0.38 -9.88
N ARG A 146 -2.13 1.63 -10.04
CA ARG A 146 -1.13 2.22 -9.14
C ARG A 146 -1.83 2.72 -7.89
N ILE A 147 -1.60 2.06 -6.76
CA ILE A 147 -2.39 2.26 -5.53
C ILE A 147 -2.06 3.56 -4.78
N PRO A 148 -0.80 3.93 -4.49
CA PRO A 148 -0.52 5.23 -3.87
C PRO A 148 -0.52 6.34 -4.93
N PRO A 149 -0.74 7.60 -4.54
CA PRO A 149 -0.54 8.73 -5.44
C PRO A 149 0.90 8.79 -5.94
N SER A 150 1.13 9.48 -7.06
CA SER A 150 2.47 9.63 -7.62
C SER A 150 3.39 10.41 -6.67
N PHE A 151 4.62 9.94 -6.50
CA PHE A 151 5.61 10.65 -5.68
C PHE A 151 6.03 12.01 -6.28
N ALA A 152 5.74 12.25 -7.54
CA ALA A 152 6.01 13.55 -8.17
C ALA A 152 5.38 14.71 -7.37
N GLY A 153 4.26 14.48 -6.71
CA GLY A 153 3.61 15.47 -5.86
C GLY A 153 4.38 15.83 -4.58
N TYR A 154 5.35 15.03 -4.14
CA TYR A 154 6.18 15.32 -2.96
C TYR A 154 7.44 16.12 -3.30
N VAL A 155 7.88 16.13 -4.56
CA VAL A 155 9.20 16.67 -4.96
C VAL A 155 9.35 18.13 -4.57
N GLN A 156 8.44 19.01 -5.03
CA GLN A 156 8.54 20.44 -4.73
C GLN A 156 8.37 20.76 -3.24
N PRO A 157 7.37 20.20 -2.52
CA PRO A 157 7.27 20.32 -1.07
C PRO A 157 8.57 19.97 -0.33
N PHE A 158 9.19 18.83 -0.65
CA PHE A 158 10.43 18.41 0.00
C PHE A 158 11.60 19.37 -0.27
N ILE A 159 11.77 19.81 -1.54
CA ILE A 159 12.79 20.78 -1.93
C ILE A 159 12.58 22.10 -1.18
N SER A 160 11.35 22.62 -1.15
CA SER A 160 11.02 23.88 -0.50
C SER A 160 11.34 23.86 1.00
N VAL A 161 10.94 22.81 1.70
CA VAL A 161 11.23 22.63 3.14
C VAL A 161 12.73 22.56 3.39
N GLN A 162 13.44 21.70 2.66
CA GLN A 162 14.85 21.43 2.90
C GLN A 162 15.74 22.63 2.54
N MET A 163 15.55 23.25 1.39
CA MET A 163 16.36 24.40 0.99
C MET A 163 16.16 25.60 1.90
N LYS A 164 14.92 25.84 2.36
CA LYS A 164 14.61 26.94 3.28
C LYS A 164 15.25 26.77 4.65
N THR A 165 15.35 25.51 5.11
CA THR A 165 15.77 25.22 6.49
C THR A 165 17.27 24.94 6.62
N PHE A 166 17.85 24.21 5.66
CA PHE A 166 19.22 23.69 5.81
C PHE A 166 20.18 24.22 4.75
N GLY A 167 19.75 24.43 3.51
CA GLY A 167 20.60 24.94 2.45
C GLY A 167 20.47 24.17 1.14
N LYS A 168 21.44 24.35 0.25
CA LYS A 168 21.29 23.97 -1.16
C LYS A 168 22.22 22.84 -1.62
N LYS A 169 23.08 22.33 -0.75
CA LYS A 169 24.00 21.21 -1.06
C LYS A 169 23.33 19.90 -0.73
N LEU A 170 23.00 19.11 -1.76
CA LEU A 170 22.35 17.81 -1.63
C LEU A 170 23.33 16.69 -1.85
N ALA A 171 23.34 15.68 -0.99
CA ALA A 171 23.92 14.39 -1.29
C ALA A 171 22.82 13.33 -1.51
N MET A 172 22.95 12.57 -2.58
CA MET A 172 22.04 11.50 -2.98
C MET A 172 22.55 10.19 -2.38
N ALA A 173 21.89 9.71 -1.34
CA ALA A 173 22.28 8.51 -0.56
C ALA A 173 21.11 7.50 -0.45
N GLY A 174 20.26 7.42 -1.45
CA GLY A 174 19.13 6.50 -1.50
C GLY A 174 19.51 5.06 -1.81
N GLY A 175 18.50 4.18 -1.87
CA GLY A 175 18.68 2.78 -2.26
C GLY A 175 19.10 2.60 -3.71
N ASP A 176 19.62 1.41 -4.05
CA ASP A 176 20.08 1.04 -5.41
C ASP A 176 18.97 0.32 -6.24
N HIS A 177 17.78 0.16 -5.70
CA HIS A 177 16.63 -0.50 -6.37
C HIS A 177 15.83 0.46 -7.28
N ASP A 178 14.98 -0.09 -8.14
CA ASP A 178 14.30 0.65 -9.21
C ASP A 178 13.46 1.83 -8.72
N TYR A 179 12.77 1.68 -7.59
CA TYR A 179 12.01 2.76 -6.97
C TYR A 179 12.90 3.95 -6.57
N ALA A 180 14.02 3.69 -5.90
CA ALA A 180 14.94 4.74 -5.46
C ALA A 180 15.63 5.42 -6.66
N LYS A 181 15.96 4.66 -7.71
CA LYS A 181 16.48 5.21 -8.98
C LYS A 181 15.46 6.14 -9.63
N ALA A 182 14.17 5.74 -9.70
CA ALA A 182 13.12 6.58 -10.27
C ALA A 182 12.94 7.89 -9.48
N TRP A 183 13.00 7.82 -8.15
CA TRP A 183 12.98 9.01 -7.29
C TRP A 183 14.19 9.92 -7.55
N ALA A 184 15.40 9.36 -7.59
CA ALA A 184 16.63 10.11 -7.84
C ALA A 184 16.60 10.82 -9.21
N GLN A 185 16.09 10.15 -10.24
CA GLN A 185 15.94 10.69 -11.59
C GLN A 185 14.97 11.89 -11.67
N LEU A 186 14.01 11.99 -10.75
CA LEU A 186 13.08 13.12 -10.70
C LEU A 186 13.56 14.19 -9.71
N PHE A 187 14.01 13.78 -8.52
CA PHE A 187 14.37 14.71 -7.44
C PHE A 187 15.65 15.49 -7.73
N GLY A 188 16.69 14.84 -8.22
CA GLY A 188 17.99 15.46 -8.50
C GLY A 188 17.89 16.64 -9.50
N PRO A 189 17.32 16.43 -10.70
CA PRO A 189 17.11 17.54 -11.66
C PRO A 189 16.20 18.64 -11.12
N ALA A 190 15.15 18.29 -10.34
CA ALA A 190 14.27 19.26 -9.72
C ALA A 190 15.00 20.11 -8.66
N TRP A 191 15.86 19.48 -7.85
CA TRP A 191 16.72 20.18 -6.89
C TRP A 191 17.64 21.18 -7.56
N THR A 192 18.33 20.77 -8.65
CA THR A 192 19.20 21.64 -9.42
C THR A 192 18.44 22.79 -10.08
N LYS A 193 17.24 22.51 -10.64
CA LYS A 193 16.36 23.52 -11.21
C LYS A 193 15.90 24.56 -10.18
N ALA A 194 15.72 24.16 -8.93
CA ALA A 194 15.39 25.05 -7.82
C ALA A 194 16.60 25.87 -7.31
N GLY A 195 17.76 25.76 -7.95
CA GLY A 195 18.99 26.48 -7.61
C GLY A 195 19.85 25.78 -6.56
N GLY A 196 19.68 24.45 -6.39
CA GLY A 196 20.52 23.61 -5.53
C GLY A 196 21.69 22.98 -6.30
N GLN A 197 22.59 22.37 -5.56
CA GLN A 197 23.75 21.64 -6.06
C GLN A 197 23.76 20.20 -5.52
N ILE A 198 23.94 19.21 -6.37
CA ILE A 198 24.24 17.85 -5.97
C ILE A 198 25.75 17.75 -5.75
N VAL A 199 26.18 17.52 -4.50
CA VAL A 199 27.59 17.52 -4.11
C VAL A 199 28.16 16.12 -3.99
N ALA A 200 27.33 15.08 -3.83
CA ALA A 200 27.75 13.70 -3.82
C ALA A 200 26.59 12.76 -4.22
N GLU A 201 26.93 11.61 -4.79
CA GLU A 201 25.99 10.52 -5.08
C GLU A 201 26.62 9.18 -4.68
N ASN A 202 25.93 8.42 -3.86
CA ASN A 202 26.34 7.07 -3.48
C ASN A 202 25.10 6.21 -3.15
N PRO A 203 24.44 5.62 -4.15
CA PRO A 203 23.38 4.64 -3.91
C PRO A 203 23.91 3.45 -3.11
N MET A 204 23.12 2.95 -2.17
CA MET A 204 23.48 1.85 -1.27
C MET A 204 22.49 0.70 -1.34
N SER A 205 22.93 -0.50 -1.00
CA SER A 205 22.10 -1.72 -1.12
C SER A 205 21.16 -1.90 0.08
N TYR A 206 20.13 -1.05 0.18
CA TYR A 206 19.18 -1.03 1.28
C TYR A 206 18.46 -2.37 1.53
N ASN A 207 18.33 -3.21 0.52
CA ASN A 207 17.66 -4.50 0.66
C ASN A 207 18.59 -5.66 1.09
N LYS A 208 19.90 -5.44 1.10
CA LYS A 208 20.93 -6.47 1.37
C LYS A 208 21.81 -6.13 2.54
N ASP A 209 22.17 -4.84 2.68
CA ASP A 209 23.11 -4.39 3.69
C ASP A 209 22.38 -4.01 5.00
N THR A 210 23.08 -4.18 6.11
CA THR A 210 22.64 -3.77 7.45
C THR A 210 23.59 -2.74 8.07
N ASP A 211 24.68 -2.41 7.36
CA ASP A 211 25.69 -1.43 7.75
C ASP A 211 25.95 -0.49 6.56
N PHE A 212 25.80 0.81 6.82
CA PHE A 212 25.92 1.87 5.81
C PHE A 212 27.00 2.91 6.15
N TYR A 213 27.76 2.75 7.23
CA TYR A 213 28.75 3.73 7.68
C TYR A 213 29.74 4.14 6.59
N SER A 214 30.27 3.19 5.81
CA SER A 214 31.19 3.47 4.72
C SER A 214 30.54 4.33 3.62
N GLY A 215 29.32 3.97 3.21
CA GLY A 215 28.57 4.71 2.20
C GLY A 215 28.16 6.11 2.66
N VAL A 216 27.69 6.22 3.90
CA VAL A 216 27.30 7.48 4.54
C VAL A 216 28.52 8.39 4.73
N SER A 217 29.63 7.88 5.26
CA SER A 217 30.88 8.65 5.41
C SER A 217 31.36 9.25 4.08
N ARG A 218 31.24 8.48 2.99
CA ARG A 218 31.62 8.94 1.64
C ARG A 218 30.81 10.14 1.19
N VAL A 219 29.49 10.16 1.38
CA VAL A 219 28.65 11.30 0.97
C VAL A 219 28.82 12.48 1.92
N LEU A 220 29.05 12.25 3.22
CA LEU A 220 29.28 13.31 4.21
C LEU A 220 30.60 14.05 4.00
N ALA A 221 31.60 13.42 3.38
CA ALA A 221 32.88 14.05 3.02
C ALA A 221 32.71 15.28 2.09
N ALA A 222 31.61 15.35 1.33
CA ALA A 222 31.26 16.49 0.48
C ALA A 222 30.57 17.64 1.24
N ASN A 223 30.42 17.56 2.57
CA ASN A 223 29.73 18.53 3.43
C ASN A 223 28.34 18.96 2.90
N PRO A 224 27.41 18.01 2.72
CA PRO A 224 26.06 18.32 2.30
C PRO A 224 25.23 19.03 3.38
N ASP A 225 24.29 19.88 2.95
CA ASP A 225 23.27 20.47 3.83
C ASP A 225 22.09 19.52 4.04
N VAL A 226 21.83 18.65 3.04
CA VAL A 226 20.68 17.73 2.99
C VAL A 226 21.13 16.37 2.45
N LEU A 227 20.65 15.29 3.07
CA LEU A 227 20.73 13.95 2.53
C LEU A 227 19.38 13.53 1.94
N PHE A 228 19.38 13.11 0.68
CA PHE A 228 18.24 12.43 0.06
C PHE A 228 18.39 10.93 0.28
N ILE A 229 17.50 10.35 1.09
CA ILE A 229 17.54 8.96 1.54
C ILE A 229 16.20 8.28 1.30
N GLY A 230 16.17 6.96 1.17
CA GLY A 230 14.91 6.23 1.12
C GLY A 230 14.99 4.86 0.46
N GLY A 231 14.04 4.07 0.88
CA GLY A 231 13.77 2.69 0.63
C GLY A 231 12.74 2.25 1.65
N ALA A 232 12.76 0.99 2.09
CA ALA A 232 11.97 0.55 3.24
C ALA A 232 12.41 1.26 4.53
N SER A 233 11.51 1.39 5.51
CA SER A 233 11.71 2.21 6.71
C SER A 233 12.94 1.80 7.52
N GLU A 234 13.15 0.49 7.73
CA GLU A 234 14.26 -0.02 8.56
C GLU A 234 15.64 0.35 8.00
N PRO A 235 16.05 0.01 6.76
CA PRO A 235 17.35 0.40 6.22
C PRO A 235 17.48 1.92 6.07
N THR A 236 16.41 2.65 5.74
CA THR A 236 16.43 4.12 5.69
C THR A 236 16.73 4.73 7.05
N ALA A 237 16.16 4.16 8.11
CA ALA A 237 16.42 4.58 9.48
C ALA A 237 17.87 4.34 9.90
N LEU A 238 18.47 3.19 9.51
CA LEU A 238 19.86 2.89 9.78
C LEU A 238 20.80 3.91 9.09
N VAL A 239 20.53 4.29 7.85
CA VAL A 239 21.28 5.34 7.14
C VAL A 239 21.16 6.68 7.87
N ALA A 240 19.94 7.10 8.28
CA ALA A 240 19.74 8.34 9.03
C ALA A 240 20.47 8.32 10.38
N LYS A 241 20.37 7.22 11.13
CA LYS A 241 21.04 7.01 12.42
C LYS A 241 22.56 7.12 12.28
N GLN A 242 23.14 6.36 11.34
CA GLN A 242 24.58 6.36 11.12
C GLN A 242 25.10 7.72 10.62
N ALA A 243 24.29 8.46 9.84
CA ALA A 243 24.63 9.84 9.48
C ALA A 243 24.71 10.75 10.73
N ARG A 244 23.74 10.63 11.67
CA ARG A 244 23.80 11.38 12.95
C ARG A 244 24.98 10.99 13.80
N GLU A 245 25.28 9.71 13.92
CA GLU A 245 26.45 9.19 14.66
C GLU A 245 27.77 9.67 14.07
N LEU A 246 27.85 9.86 12.76
CA LEU A 246 28.97 10.48 12.07
C LEU A 246 28.98 12.03 12.12
N GLY A 247 28.04 12.63 12.89
CA GLY A 247 28.03 14.07 13.15
C GLY A 247 27.21 14.91 12.17
N PHE A 248 26.46 14.31 11.24
CA PHE A 248 25.60 15.06 10.33
C PHE A 248 24.50 15.83 11.09
N LYS A 249 24.36 17.14 10.81
CA LYS A 249 23.38 18.05 11.43
C LYS A 249 22.34 18.59 10.44
N GLY A 250 22.49 18.28 9.14
CA GLY A 250 21.60 18.75 8.09
C GLY A 250 20.25 18.03 8.05
N GLY A 251 19.45 18.33 7.03
CA GLY A 251 18.13 17.76 6.85
C GLY A 251 18.12 16.43 6.10
N PHE A 252 17.02 15.72 6.22
CA PHE A 252 16.76 14.50 5.43
C PHE A 252 15.54 14.70 4.53
N ALA A 253 15.69 14.53 3.22
CA ALA A 253 14.57 14.36 2.31
C ALA A 253 14.31 12.86 2.17
N VAL A 254 13.21 12.38 2.74
CA VAL A 254 12.90 10.95 2.89
C VAL A 254 11.89 10.50 1.86
N MET A 255 12.27 9.59 0.96
CA MET A 255 11.36 9.02 -0.03
C MET A 255 10.11 8.42 0.63
N ASP A 256 8.97 8.47 -0.05
CA ASP A 256 7.64 8.14 0.49
C ASP A 256 7.42 6.67 0.91
N GLN A 257 8.32 5.76 0.54
CA GLN A 257 8.27 4.38 1.02
C GLN A 257 8.61 4.27 2.51
N ALA A 258 9.58 5.03 3.02
CA ALA A 258 9.91 5.06 4.44
C ALA A 258 8.93 5.93 5.23
N LYS A 259 8.59 5.51 6.43
CA LYS A 259 7.67 6.19 7.35
C LYS A 259 8.42 6.71 8.56
N LEU A 260 8.28 8.00 8.87
CA LEU A 260 9.03 8.67 9.94
C LEU A 260 8.82 8.04 11.32
N ASP A 261 7.62 7.55 11.62
CA ASP A 261 7.30 6.85 12.88
C ASP A 261 7.95 5.47 12.98
N GLU A 262 7.97 4.71 11.87
CA GLU A 262 8.68 3.43 11.80
C GLU A 262 10.20 3.63 11.88
N MET A 263 10.72 4.66 11.21
CA MET A 263 12.14 5.04 11.31
C MET A 263 12.51 5.43 12.73
N ALA A 264 11.67 6.20 13.43
CA ALA A 264 11.90 6.60 14.82
C ALA A 264 11.98 5.39 15.76
N ALA A 265 11.20 4.35 15.53
CA ALA A 265 11.29 3.11 16.30
C ALA A 265 12.65 2.41 16.15
N VAL A 266 13.27 2.47 14.97
CA VAL A 266 14.60 1.90 14.69
C VAL A 266 15.74 2.78 15.20
N THR A 267 15.60 4.11 15.07
CA THR A 267 16.64 5.06 15.49
C THR A 267 16.70 5.27 17.01
N GLY A 268 15.65 4.85 17.74
CA GLY A 268 15.53 5.06 19.18
C GLY A 268 14.85 6.38 19.56
N GLY A 269 14.27 7.09 18.59
CA GLY A 269 13.48 8.30 18.81
C GLY A 269 13.41 9.23 17.61
N MET A 270 12.43 10.12 17.63
CA MET A 270 12.20 11.11 16.57
C MET A 270 13.32 12.17 16.50
N ASP A 271 14.04 12.40 17.59
CA ASP A 271 15.16 13.37 17.65
C ASP A 271 16.29 13.04 16.66
N MET A 272 16.53 11.76 16.39
CA MET A 272 17.49 11.33 15.37
C MET A 272 17.07 11.69 13.95
N LEU A 273 15.79 11.97 13.75
CA LEU A 273 15.18 12.38 12.48
C LEU A 273 14.93 13.88 12.40
N GLU A 274 15.46 14.67 13.34
CA GLU A 274 15.28 16.13 13.33
C GLU A 274 15.59 16.71 11.94
N GLY A 275 14.68 17.59 11.44
CA GLY A 275 14.80 18.15 10.11
C GLY A 275 14.45 17.22 8.94
N ALA A 276 13.94 16.02 9.20
CA ALA A 276 13.45 15.16 8.14
C ALA A 276 12.11 15.68 7.57
N VAL A 277 11.96 15.63 6.25
CA VAL A 277 10.68 15.76 5.54
C VAL A 277 10.36 14.44 4.85
N GLY A 278 9.15 13.97 5.00
CA GLY A 278 8.66 12.71 4.41
C GLY A 278 7.14 12.69 4.29
N VAL A 279 6.57 11.57 3.91
CA VAL A 279 5.12 11.34 3.98
C VAL A 279 4.65 11.52 5.42
N LEU A 280 3.47 12.12 5.63
CA LEU A 280 2.83 12.13 6.95
C LEU A 280 2.54 10.68 7.38
N PRO A 281 3.10 10.20 8.51
CA PRO A 281 2.77 8.88 9.00
C PRO A 281 1.29 8.79 9.38
N LEU A 282 0.67 7.65 9.09
CA LEU A 282 -0.76 7.43 9.27
C LEU A 282 -1.26 7.74 10.69
N ILE A 283 -0.43 7.45 11.70
CA ILE A 283 -0.77 7.66 13.12
C ILE A 283 -0.97 9.14 13.50
N TYR A 284 -0.50 10.06 12.67
CA TYR A 284 -0.70 11.50 12.85
C TYR A 284 -1.87 12.04 12.01
N ASP A 285 -2.49 11.22 11.18
CA ASP A 285 -3.68 11.60 10.40
C ASP A 285 -4.95 11.50 11.25
N LYS A 286 -5.50 12.66 11.62
CA LYS A 286 -6.67 12.81 12.48
C LYS A 286 -8.01 12.85 11.72
N ARG A 287 -7.99 12.61 10.42
CA ARG A 287 -9.20 12.66 9.61
C ARG A 287 -10.15 11.49 9.93
N PRO A 288 -11.47 11.70 9.82
CA PRO A 288 -12.48 10.65 10.05
C PRO A 288 -12.21 9.40 9.19
N GLY A 289 -12.43 8.22 9.75
CA GLY A 289 -12.16 6.93 9.13
C GLY A 289 -10.73 6.43 9.37
N THR A 290 -9.72 7.32 9.32
CA THR A 290 -8.32 6.95 9.58
C THR A 290 -8.10 6.60 11.05
N GLU A 291 -8.62 7.40 11.99
CA GLU A 291 -8.54 7.10 13.42
C GLU A 291 -9.20 5.76 13.78
N ASN A 292 -10.38 5.49 13.23
CA ASN A 292 -11.08 4.22 13.43
C ASN A 292 -10.27 3.03 12.90
N PHE A 293 -9.64 3.17 11.73
CA PHE A 293 -8.77 2.14 11.17
C PHE A 293 -7.56 1.88 12.08
N ILE A 294 -6.88 2.94 12.55
CA ILE A 294 -5.74 2.83 13.47
C ILE A 294 -6.14 2.09 14.75
N ALA A 295 -7.25 2.47 15.36
CA ALA A 295 -7.75 1.85 16.59
C ALA A 295 -8.06 0.35 16.40
N LYS A 296 -8.75 -0.01 15.31
CA LYS A 296 -9.03 -1.41 14.95
C LYS A 296 -7.75 -2.20 14.69
N PHE A 297 -6.84 -1.63 13.91
CA PHE A 297 -5.57 -2.27 13.58
C PHE A 297 -4.75 -2.57 14.84
N LYS A 298 -4.61 -1.55 15.72
CA LYS A 298 -3.90 -1.70 16.98
C LYS A 298 -4.51 -2.77 17.88
N LYS A 299 -5.85 -2.84 17.94
CA LYS A 299 -6.56 -3.87 18.70
C LYS A 299 -6.29 -5.29 18.16
N LEU A 300 -6.13 -5.46 16.84
CA LEU A 300 -5.95 -6.76 16.20
C LEU A 300 -4.49 -7.23 16.23
N TYR A 301 -3.53 -6.31 16.13
CA TYR A 301 -2.13 -6.64 15.87
C TYR A 301 -1.15 -6.12 16.94
N ASP A 302 -1.66 -5.46 18.00
CA ASP A 302 -0.87 -4.89 19.13
C ASP A 302 0.29 -3.98 18.68
N ARG A 303 0.10 -3.29 17.56
CA ARG A 303 1.04 -2.31 16.99
C ARG A 303 0.33 -1.27 16.15
N ASN A 304 1.01 -0.18 15.85
CA ASN A 304 0.49 0.82 14.91
C ASN A 304 0.50 0.29 13.47
N PRO A 305 -0.49 0.67 12.62
CA PRO A 305 -0.44 0.38 11.20
C PRO A 305 0.58 1.27 10.49
N GLY A 306 1.31 0.72 9.52
CA GLY A 306 1.98 1.53 8.51
C GLY A 306 0.97 2.15 7.53
N THR A 307 1.34 3.23 6.86
CA THR A 307 0.49 3.90 5.87
C THR A 307 0.06 2.95 4.76
N GLU A 308 0.94 2.05 4.33
CA GLU A 308 0.69 1.04 3.32
C GLU A 308 -0.44 0.07 3.67
N ALA A 309 -0.63 -0.22 4.96
CA ALA A 309 -1.75 -1.06 5.41
C ALA A 309 -3.11 -0.40 5.10
N SER A 310 -3.22 0.92 5.29
CA SER A 310 -4.45 1.67 4.99
C SER A 310 -4.78 1.67 3.50
N TYR A 311 -3.78 1.79 2.64
CA TYR A 311 -3.95 1.72 1.18
C TYR A 311 -4.45 0.36 0.72
N HIS A 312 -3.85 -0.72 1.21
CA HIS A 312 -4.25 -2.08 0.85
C HIS A 312 -5.64 -2.43 1.38
N TYR A 313 -5.95 -2.01 2.61
CA TYR A 313 -7.28 -2.16 3.19
C TYR A 313 -8.34 -1.42 2.36
N SER A 314 -8.09 -0.14 2.00
CA SER A 314 -8.99 0.65 1.16
C SER A 314 -9.17 0.02 -0.21
N THR A 315 -8.07 -0.46 -0.81
CA THR A 315 -8.11 -1.04 -2.17
C THR A 315 -8.89 -2.33 -2.20
N LEU A 316 -8.75 -3.24 -1.24
CA LEU A 316 -9.55 -4.47 -1.25
C LEU A 316 -11.04 -4.20 -1.02
N ASN A 317 -11.39 -3.22 -0.18
CA ASN A 317 -12.78 -2.77 -0.06
C ASN A 317 -13.31 -2.19 -1.40
N ALA A 318 -12.49 -1.42 -2.12
CA ALA A 318 -12.86 -0.91 -3.45
C ALA A 318 -12.97 -2.03 -4.49
N VAL A 319 -12.13 -3.07 -4.43
CA VAL A 319 -12.22 -4.24 -5.31
C VAL A 319 -13.53 -4.99 -5.07
N ALA A 320 -13.95 -5.19 -3.82
CA ALA A 320 -15.26 -5.81 -3.52
C ALA A 320 -16.41 -4.99 -4.11
N GLU A 321 -16.38 -3.67 -3.97
CA GLU A 321 -17.38 -2.78 -4.53
C GLU A 321 -17.34 -2.76 -6.07
N ALA A 322 -16.15 -2.75 -6.66
CA ALA A 322 -15.96 -2.82 -8.12
C ALA A 322 -16.50 -4.13 -8.71
N MET A 323 -16.32 -5.27 -8.02
CA MET A 323 -16.91 -6.56 -8.41
C MET A 323 -18.45 -6.52 -8.40
N LYS A 324 -19.05 -5.89 -7.39
CA LYS A 324 -20.52 -5.68 -7.34
C LYS A 324 -20.99 -4.83 -8.51
N LEU A 325 -20.33 -3.70 -8.76
CA LEU A 325 -20.66 -2.77 -9.85
C LEU A 325 -20.46 -3.40 -11.24
N ALA A 326 -19.45 -4.26 -11.38
CA ALA A 326 -19.16 -4.97 -12.61
C ALA A 326 -20.08 -6.20 -12.84
N GLY A 327 -20.77 -6.67 -11.80
CA GLY A 327 -21.58 -7.90 -11.86
C GLY A 327 -20.76 -9.18 -12.03
N THR A 328 -19.47 -9.15 -11.74
CA THR A 328 -18.55 -10.28 -11.92
C THR A 328 -17.40 -10.25 -10.90
N VAL A 329 -16.90 -11.43 -10.54
CA VAL A 329 -15.71 -11.60 -9.69
C VAL A 329 -14.50 -12.10 -10.47
N SER A 330 -14.66 -12.44 -11.75
CA SER A 330 -13.66 -13.15 -12.56
C SER A 330 -13.27 -12.46 -13.86
N ASP A 331 -13.89 -11.32 -14.21
CA ASP A 331 -13.50 -10.51 -15.36
C ASP A 331 -12.67 -9.30 -14.91
N PRO A 332 -11.32 -9.35 -15.02
CA PRO A 332 -10.45 -8.28 -14.57
C PRO A 332 -10.70 -6.94 -15.27
N LYS A 333 -11.07 -6.96 -16.55
CA LYS A 333 -11.33 -5.74 -17.34
C LYS A 333 -12.58 -5.02 -16.84
N ALA A 334 -13.67 -5.78 -16.64
CA ALA A 334 -14.91 -5.24 -16.12
C ALA A 334 -14.72 -4.70 -14.69
N ILE A 335 -13.98 -5.42 -13.83
CA ILE A 335 -13.69 -5.00 -12.46
C ILE A 335 -12.83 -3.73 -12.46
N HIS A 336 -11.73 -3.70 -13.23
CA HIS A 336 -10.82 -2.55 -13.32
C HIS A 336 -11.55 -1.27 -13.75
N ALA A 337 -12.44 -1.37 -14.74
CA ALA A 337 -13.23 -0.24 -15.23
C ALA A 337 -14.17 0.39 -14.18
N ARG A 338 -14.46 -0.31 -13.07
CA ARG A 338 -15.32 0.16 -11.98
C ARG A 338 -14.56 0.68 -10.76
N LEU A 339 -13.23 0.56 -10.71
CA LEU A 339 -12.45 0.93 -9.53
C LEU A 339 -12.59 2.39 -9.15
N SER A 340 -12.61 3.32 -10.11
CA SER A 340 -12.78 4.75 -9.81
C SER A 340 -14.13 5.04 -9.16
N GLU A 341 -15.22 4.49 -9.70
CA GLU A 341 -16.57 4.60 -9.13
C GLU A 341 -16.64 3.93 -7.74
N ALA A 342 -16.02 2.76 -7.60
CA ALA A 342 -15.99 2.01 -6.35
C ALA A 342 -15.33 2.79 -5.21
N TYR A 343 -14.17 3.41 -5.44
CA TYR A 343 -13.53 4.27 -4.43
C TYR A 343 -14.41 5.42 -4.01
N GLY A 344 -15.11 6.08 -4.95
CA GLY A 344 -16.03 7.18 -4.67
C GLY A 344 -17.25 6.77 -3.82
N LYS A 345 -17.60 5.49 -3.81
CA LYS A 345 -18.73 4.94 -3.01
C LYS A 345 -18.32 4.44 -1.63
N LEU A 346 -17.03 4.29 -1.35
CA LEU A 346 -16.60 3.80 -0.04
C LEU A 346 -16.87 4.83 1.06
N PRO A 347 -17.46 4.41 2.17
CA PRO A 347 -17.54 5.25 3.35
C PRO A 347 -16.16 5.45 3.96
N PRO A 348 -15.91 6.54 4.72
CA PRO A 348 -14.60 6.84 5.30
C PRO A 348 -13.95 5.68 6.07
N GLU A 349 -14.75 4.88 6.77
CA GLU A 349 -14.30 3.72 7.58
C GLU A 349 -13.72 2.58 6.71
N LYS A 350 -14.10 2.53 5.43
CA LYS A 350 -13.60 1.55 4.45
C LYS A 350 -12.52 2.12 3.53
N ASN A 351 -12.25 3.41 3.64
CA ASN A 351 -11.25 4.12 2.84
C ASN A 351 -10.35 5.04 3.69
N PRO A 352 -9.64 4.48 4.70
CA PRO A 352 -8.72 5.28 5.53
C PRO A 352 -7.58 5.92 4.75
N ALA A 353 -7.19 5.37 3.58
CA ALA A 353 -6.20 5.96 2.68
C ALA A 353 -6.72 7.18 1.91
N ARG A 354 -8.06 7.41 1.92
CA ARG A 354 -8.73 8.56 1.30
C ARG A 354 -8.47 8.70 -0.20
N ILE A 355 -8.43 7.57 -0.88
CA ILE A 355 -8.37 7.52 -2.33
C ILE A 355 -9.72 8.01 -2.86
N THR A 356 -9.70 9.03 -3.73
CA THR A 356 -10.91 9.67 -4.25
C THR A 356 -11.36 9.13 -5.59
N SER A 357 -10.41 8.73 -6.42
CA SER A 357 -10.67 8.24 -7.79
C SER A 357 -9.47 7.48 -8.34
N VAL A 358 -9.68 6.87 -9.50
CA VAL A 358 -8.62 6.32 -10.36
C VAL A 358 -8.67 7.08 -11.67
N ASP A 359 -7.52 7.55 -12.16
CA ASP A 359 -7.42 8.22 -13.45
C ASP A 359 -7.52 7.23 -14.63
N GLU A 360 -7.63 7.75 -15.86
CA GLU A 360 -7.76 6.95 -17.08
C GLU A 360 -6.57 6.01 -17.36
N ARG A 361 -5.42 6.26 -16.71
CA ARG A 361 -4.21 5.46 -16.84
C ARG A 361 -4.05 4.44 -15.72
N GLY A 362 -4.98 4.40 -14.77
CA GLY A 362 -4.97 3.47 -13.63
C GLY A 362 -4.22 4.01 -12.39
N GLY A 363 -3.94 5.29 -12.31
CA GLY A 363 -3.34 5.93 -11.14
C GLY A 363 -4.40 6.40 -10.14
N THR A 364 -4.23 6.09 -8.86
CA THR A 364 -5.13 6.63 -7.83
C THR A 364 -4.80 8.09 -7.52
N ASN A 365 -5.84 8.84 -7.13
CA ASN A 365 -5.77 10.21 -6.65
C ASN A 365 -6.08 10.25 -5.14
N ALA A 366 -5.24 10.91 -4.38
CA ALA A 366 -5.45 11.22 -2.96
C ALA A 366 -4.73 12.54 -2.63
N ASN A 367 -5.20 13.24 -1.59
CA ASN A 367 -4.51 14.46 -1.14
C ASN A 367 -3.17 14.12 -0.50
N ILE A 368 -2.12 14.75 -1.02
CA ILE A 368 -0.75 14.61 -0.51
C ILE A 368 -0.57 15.50 0.72
N VAL A 369 -0.12 14.88 1.82
CA VAL A 369 0.23 15.55 3.07
C VAL A 369 1.63 15.11 3.47
N VAL A 370 2.47 16.06 3.86
CA VAL A 370 3.84 15.78 4.29
C VAL A 370 4.00 15.96 5.79
N GLY A 371 4.90 15.16 6.38
CA GLY A 371 5.37 15.29 7.74
C GLY A 371 6.74 15.94 7.78
N VAL A 372 6.93 16.91 8.66
CA VAL A 372 8.23 17.54 8.95
C VAL A 372 8.59 17.28 10.39
N VAL A 373 9.78 16.76 10.65
CA VAL A 373 10.26 16.54 12.04
C VAL A 373 10.88 17.83 12.55
N LYS A 374 10.32 18.36 13.63
CA LYS A 374 10.79 19.57 14.30
C LYS A 374 10.61 19.46 15.81
N GLY A 375 11.70 19.69 16.54
CA GLY A 375 11.70 19.56 18.01
C GLY A 375 11.29 18.16 18.48
N GLY A 376 11.73 17.11 17.79
CA GLY A 376 11.40 15.71 18.09
C GLY A 376 9.92 15.32 17.85
N LYS A 377 9.17 16.12 17.08
CA LYS A 377 7.75 15.89 16.75
C LYS A 377 7.50 16.00 15.26
N VAL A 378 6.49 15.28 14.77
CA VAL A 378 6.04 15.41 13.39
C VAL A 378 5.00 16.52 13.29
N GLU A 379 5.32 17.57 12.55
CA GLU A 379 4.38 18.63 12.15
C GLU A 379 3.76 18.25 10.78
N THR A 380 2.45 18.46 10.65
CA THR A 380 1.71 18.20 9.42
C THR A 380 1.74 19.45 8.53
N VAL A 381 2.09 19.27 7.27
CA VAL A 381 2.09 20.35 6.27
C VAL A 381 1.37 19.88 5.01
N GLU A 382 0.37 20.66 4.56
CA GLU A 382 -0.29 20.42 3.29
C GLU A 382 0.67 20.71 2.13
N ALA A 383 0.86 19.76 1.21
CA ALA A 383 1.80 19.90 0.11
C ALA A 383 1.50 21.12 -0.77
N ALA A 384 0.22 21.45 -0.95
CA ALA A 384 -0.22 22.63 -1.71
C ALA A 384 0.23 23.97 -1.10
N SER A 385 0.46 24.05 0.22
CA SER A 385 0.94 25.25 0.90
C SER A 385 2.45 25.50 0.73
N LEU A 386 3.20 24.50 0.27
CA LEU A 386 4.65 24.55 0.10
C LEU A 386 5.10 24.85 -1.33
N GLY A 387 4.18 24.90 -2.27
CA GLY A 387 4.45 25.16 -3.70
C GLY A 387 4.16 26.61 -4.16
N GLN A 388 3.84 27.52 -3.21
CA GLN A 388 3.58 28.93 -3.50
C GLN A 388 4.80 29.80 -3.23
#